data_d1ef63c1fe4fe7d8b30e744a205e2a6c
#
_entry.id   d1ef63c1fe4fe7d8b30e744a205e2a6c
#
_cell.length_a   1.000
_cell.length_b   1.000
_cell.length_c   1.000
_cell.angle_alpha   90.00
_cell.angle_beta   90.00
_cell.angle_gamma   90.00
#
_symmetry.space_group_name_H-M   'P 1'
#
loop_
_entity.id
_entity.type
_entity.pdbx_description
1 polymer ?
#
loop_
_entity_poly.entity_id
_entity_poly.type
_entity_poly.pdbx_seq_one_letter_code
_entity_poly.pdbx_strand_id
1 'polypeptide(L)'
;DTTAVEEAVIEEDAGDALEAMLAEEGTMETEVTSGSAMIGYTAGLMGGYPVYMSSGLGSGKAAPVFGIIVATPFGFSIGPLGFGVGAELGMYDFSDVGDYKGFVAIATLNTALIETAQGAVSAEVGGGYYGTSMGGTAGATFSYAIPNIPIVLKPHVRANFTLDSGGTNNVGSTAWINAGLYLNYDISTLF
;
A
#
# COMPACT_ATOMS: atom_id res chain seq x y z
N ASP A 1 -37.92 59.98 23.16
CA ASP A 1 -38.10 58.65 23.81
C ASP A 1 -38.42 57.62 22.78
N THR A 2 -37.38 57.26 22.05
CA THR A 2 -37.44 56.14 21.11
C THR A 2 -36.01 55.63 20.88
N THR A 3 -35.46 54.93 21.86
CA THR A 3 -34.18 54.22 21.69
C THR A 3 -34.07 53.14 22.76
N ALA A 4 -34.72 52.00 22.59
CA ALA A 4 -34.50 50.81 23.41
C ALA A 4 -35.31 49.59 22.90
N VAL A 5 -35.28 49.23 21.66
CA VAL A 5 -35.89 47.96 21.15
C VAL A 5 -35.12 47.38 19.92
N GLU A 6 -33.82 47.51 19.80
CA GLU A 6 -33.11 47.00 18.63
C GLU A 6 -31.86 46.16 18.97
N GLU A 7 -31.71 45.74 20.22
CA GLU A 7 -30.49 45.01 20.62
C GLU A 7 -30.71 43.54 21.05
N ALA A 8 -31.92 43.00 20.89
CA ALA A 8 -32.25 41.65 21.35
C ALA A 8 -32.49 40.58 20.27
N VAL A 9 -32.28 40.88 18.99
CA VAL A 9 -32.61 39.95 17.88
C VAL A 9 -31.37 39.37 17.19
N ILE A 10 -30.16 39.78 17.56
CA ILE A 10 -28.93 39.34 16.86
C ILE A 10 -28.20 38.16 17.57
N GLU A 11 -28.53 37.83 18.81
CA GLU A 11 -27.84 36.75 19.53
C GLU A 11 -28.45 35.34 19.34
N GLU A 12 -29.70 35.24 18.89
CA GLU A 12 -30.38 33.94 18.75
C GLU A 12 -30.06 33.24 17.41
N ASP A 13 -29.68 33.99 16.37
CA ASP A 13 -29.38 33.45 15.04
C ASP A 13 -27.94 32.91 14.89
N ALA A 14 -27.03 33.33 15.76
CA ALA A 14 -25.65 32.86 15.76
C ALA A 14 -25.47 31.48 16.46
N GLY A 15 -26.39 31.18 17.40
CA GLY A 15 -26.39 29.90 18.11
C GLY A 15 -26.84 28.74 17.24
N ASP A 16 -27.92 28.94 16.50
CA ASP A 16 -28.49 27.93 15.61
C ASP A 16 -27.58 27.64 14.40
N ALA A 17 -26.85 28.65 13.90
CA ALA A 17 -25.87 28.45 12.85
C ALA A 17 -24.63 27.66 13.32
N LEU A 18 -24.23 27.83 14.59
CA LEU A 18 -23.10 27.09 15.16
C LEU A 18 -23.47 25.62 15.47
N GLU A 19 -24.71 25.39 15.97
CA GLU A 19 -25.21 24.01 16.18
C GLU A 19 -25.44 23.29 14.85
N ALA A 20 -25.87 23.97 13.79
CA ALA A 20 -25.98 23.38 12.46
C ALA A 20 -24.60 23.01 11.88
N MET A 21 -23.56 23.81 12.08
CA MET A 21 -22.21 23.50 11.66
C MET A 21 -21.60 22.35 12.48
N LEU A 22 -21.88 22.27 13.78
CA LEU A 22 -21.40 21.17 14.63
C LEU A 22 -22.16 19.85 14.39
N ALA A 23 -23.42 19.93 13.93
CA ALA A 23 -24.18 18.75 13.52
C ALA A 23 -23.71 18.19 12.18
N GLU A 24 -23.11 19.00 11.31
CA GLU A 24 -22.55 18.56 10.03
C GLU A 24 -21.16 17.94 10.16
N GLU A 25 -20.41 18.24 11.24
CA GLU A 25 -19.13 17.59 11.54
C GLU A 25 -19.28 16.22 12.21
N GLY A 26 -20.47 15.82 12.63
CA GLY A 26 -20.73 14.60 13.40
C GLY A 26 -21.03 13.36 12.57
N THR A 27 -21.15 13.44 11.25
CA THR A 27 -21.31 12.28 10.37
C THR A 27 -20.24 12.28 9.28
N MET A 28 -18.98 12.08 9.67
CA MET A 28 -18.08 11.34 8.82
C MET A 28 -18.56 9.87 8.86
N GLU A 29 -19.70 9.60 8.25
CA GLU A 29 -19.91 8.28 7.69
C GLU A 29 -18.76 8.08 6.71
N THR A 30 -17.84 7.24 7.10
CA THR A 30 -16.89 6.65 6.18
C THR A 30 -17.74 5.84 5.21
N GLU A 31 -18.32 6.50 4.20
CA GLU A 31 -18.78 5.80 3.03
C GLU A 31 -17.52 5.14 2.46
N VAL A 32 -17.38 3.87 2.79
CA VAL A 32 -16.57 2.94 2.03
C VAL A 32 -17.23 2.89 0.65
N THR A 33 -16.95 3.90 -0.17
CA THR A 33 -17.25 3.85 -1.58
C THR A 33 -16.42 2.69 -2.10
N SER A 34 -17.10 1.60 -2.38
CA SER A 34 -16.56 0.38 -2.96
C SER A 34 -16.06 0.66 -4.37
N GLY A 35 -14.90 1.28 -4.47
CA GLY A 35 -13.97 0.90 -5.51
C GLY A 35 -13.52 -0.49 -5.12
N SER A 36 -13.67 -1.43 -6.00
CA SER A 36 -13.52 -2.88 -5.84
C SER A 36 -12.17 -3.35 -5.23
N ALA A 37 -11.80 -2.77 -4.09
CA ALA A 37 -10.81 -3.36 -3.20
C ALA A 37 -11.50 -4.59 -2.60
N MET A 38 -10.93 -5.77 -2.81
CA MET A 38 -11.36 -6.99 -2.15
C MET A 38 -11.55 -6.69 -0.66
N ILE A 39 -12.80 -6.53 -0.24
CA ILE A 39 -13.16 -6.34 1.16
C ILE A 39 -13.05 -7.71 1.79
N GLY A 40 -11.86 -8.08 2.21
CA GLY A 40 -11.59 -9.39 2.78
C GLY A 40 -10.11 -9.59 3.06
N TYR A 41 -9.81 -10.66 3.77
CA TYR A 41 -8.43 -11.11 3.90
C TYR A 41 -8.02 -11.86 2.65
N THR A 42 -6.93 -11.45 2.03
CA THR A 42 -6.29 -12.24 0.99
C THR A 42 -4.90 -12.67 1.46
N ALA A 43 -4.54 -13.91 1.16
CA ALA A 43 -3.18 -14.39 1.33
C ALA A 43 -2.65 -14.82 -0.04
N GLY A 44 -1.37 -14.62 -0.28
CA GLY A 44 -0.80 -14.92 -1.58
C GLY A 44 0.68 -15.23 -1.52
N LEU A 45 1.15 -15.74 -2.64
CA LEU A 45 2.56 -15.97 -2.91
C LEU A 45 3.07 -14.86 -3.84
N MET A 46 4.30 -14.48 -3.63
CA MET A 46 5.02 -13.55 -4.48
C MET A 46 6.23 -14.27 -5.08
N GLY A 47 6.42 -14.07 -6.38
CA GLY A 47 7.65 -14.44 -7.06
C GLY A 47 8.08 -13.30 -7.99
N GLY A 48 9.37 -13.02 -8.06
CA GLY A 48 9.88 -11.98 -8.92
C GLY A 48 11.37 -12.11 -9.18
N TYR A 49 11.86 -11.31 -10.11
CA TYR A 49 13.27 -11.25 -10.46
C TYR A 49 13.72 -9.80 -10.57
N PRO A 50 14.89 -9.44 -10.01
CA PRO A 50 15.48 -8.14 -10.19
C PRO A 50 15.89 -7.93 -11.66
N VAL A 51 15.24 -6.98 -12.33
CA VAL A 51 15.51 -6.63 -13.73
C VAL A 51 16.48 -5.45 -13.87
N TYR A 52 16.67 -4.71 -12.80
CA TYR A 52 17.64 -3.61 -12.70
C TYR A 52 18.21 -3.54 -11.28
N MET A 53 19.48 -3.22 -11.16
CA MET A 53 20.18 -3.03 -9.90
C MET A 53 21.04 -1.77 -9.96
N SER A 54 21.09 -1.02 -8.84
CA SER A 54 21.97 0.13 -8.70
C SER A 54 23.45 -0.28 -8.67
N SER A 55 24.34 0.66 -8.90
CA SER A 55 25.79 0.43 -8.92
C SER A 55 26.36 -0.18 -7.63
N GLY A 56 25.73 0.04 -6.48
CA GLY A 56 26.10 -0.58 -5.20
C GLY A 56 25.88 -2.10 -5.18
N LEU A 57 24.93 -2.61 -5.95
CA LEU A 57 24.69 -4.04 -6.14
C LEU A 57 25.50 -4.63 -7.31
N GLY A 58 26.14 -3.76 -8.09
CA GLY A 58 27.14 -4.09 -9.08
C GLY A 58 26.72 -5.08 -10.16
N SER A 59 27.64 -5.92 -10.58
CA SER A 59 27.44 -7.02 -11.52
C SER A 59 27.01 -8.32 -10.83
N GLY A 60 26.44 -8.19 -9.63
CA GLY A 60 26.02 -9.34 -8.83
C GLY A 60 24.96 -10.19 -9.54
N LYS A 61 25.04 -11.49 -9.38
CA LYS A 61 23.95 -12.38 -9.77
C LYS A 61 22.81 -12.20 -8.77
N ALA A 62 21.68 -11.74 -9.25
CA ALA A 62 20.47 -11.71 -8.46
C ALA A 62 19.80 -13.09 -8.49
N ALA A 63 19.33 -13.56 -7.36
CA ALA A 63 18.42 -14.69 -7.29
C ALA A 63 16.96 -14.22 -7.42
N PRO A 64 16.05 -15.12 -7.82
CA PRO A 64 14.63 -14.83 -7.74
C PRO A 64 14.22 -14.43 -6.31
N VAL A 65 13.35 -13.44 -6.20
CA VAL A 65 12.75 -13.02 -4.94
C VAL A 65 11.48 -13.82 -4.73
N PHE A 66 11.29 -14.37 -3.55
CA PHE A 66 10.09 -15.09 -3.15
C PHE A 66 9.55 -14.55 -1.84
N GLY A 67 8.23 -14.61 -1.68
CA GLY A 67 7.60 -14.17 -0.46
C GLY A 67 6.15 -14.56 -0.36
N ILE A 68 5.57 -14.19 0.77
CA ILE A 68 4.15 -14.25 1.04
C ILE A 68 3.63 -12.83 1.21
N ILE A 69 2.41 -12.61 0.76
CA ILE A 69 1.70 -11.34 0.93
C ILE A 69 0.38 -11.60 1.61
N VAL A 70 -0.02 -10.64 2.43
CA VAL A 70 -1.34 -10.62 3.07
C VAL A 70 -1.93 -9.24 2.85
N ALA A 71 -3.12 -9.18 2.29
CA ALA A 71 -3.93 -7.97 2.32
C ALA A 71 -4.99 -8.11 3.41
N THR A 72 -5.22 -7.03 4.12
CA THR A 72 -6.21 -6.95 5.19
C THR A 72 -7.48 -6.26 4.67
N PRO A 73 -8.64 -6.44 5.32
CA PRO A 73 -9.85 -5.68 4.99
C PRO A 73 -9.77 -4.22 5.45
N PHE A 74 -8.67 -3.85 6.11
CA PHE A 74 -8.49 -2.49 6.60
C PHE A 74 -8.02 -1.57 5.46
N GLY A 75 -8.58 -0.39 5.44
CA GLY A 75 -8.21 0.64 4.49
C GLY A 75 -8.69 2.01 4.99
N PHE A 76 -8.34 3.02 4.27
CA PHE A 76 -8.77 4.40 4.50
C PHE A 76 -8.86 5.13 3.16
N SER A 77 -9.57 6.24 3.13
CA SER A 77 -9.70 7.06 1.92
C SER A 77 -9.11 8.45 2.15
N ILE A 78 -8.47 8.97 1.11
CA ILE A 78 -8.02 10.36 1.05
C ILE A 78 -8.58 10.97 -0.23
N GLY A 79 -9.60 11.79 -0.08
CA GLY A 79 -10.35 12.29 -1.22
C GLY A 79 -10.97 11.12 -2.02
N PRO A 80 -10.82 11.10 -3.35
CA PRO A 80 -11.39 10.04 -4.18
C PRO A 80 -10.58 8.72 -4.16
N LEU A 81 -9.43 8.67 -3.49
CA LEU A 81 -8.54 7.50 -3.50
C LEU A 81 -8.76 6.65 -2.25
N GLY A 82 -9.12 5.38 -2.46
CA GLY A 82 -9.15 4.35 -1.41
C GLY A 82 -7.81 3.63 -1.32
N PHE A 83 -7.31 3.46 -0.10
CA PHE A 83 -6.05 2.77 0.20
C PHE A 83 -6.32 1.51 0.99
N GLY A 84 -5.86 0.37 0.48
CA GLY A 84 -5.85 -0.89 1.19
C GLY A 84 -4.52 -1.10 1.91
N VAL A 85 -4.55 -1.73 3.08
CA VAL A 85 -3.39 -2.03 3.91
C VAL A 85 -3.02 -3.51 3.77
N GLY A 86 -1.74 -3.77 3.57
CA GLY A 86 -1.21 -5.13 3.46
C GLY A 86 0.14 -5.27 4.16
N ALA A 87 0.67 -6.48 4.11
CA ALA A 87 2.00 -6.80 4.58
C ALA A 87 2.65 -7.83 3.65
N GLU A 88 3.95 -7.80 3.58
CA GLU A 88 4.77 -8.73 2.82
C GLU A 88 5.92 -9.26 3.67
N LEU A 89 6.14 -10.55 3.58
CA LEU A 89 7.31 -11.23 4.10
C LEU A 89 7.99 -11.98 2.94
N GLY A 90 9.25 -11.67 2.68
CA GLY A 90 9.97 -12.25 1.57
C GLY A 90 11.44 -12.46 1.85
N MET A 91 12.15 -12.89 0.82
CA MET A 91 13.60 -13.03 0.84
C MET A 91 14.17 -12.41 -0.43
N TYR A 92 15.35 -11.82 -0.29
CA TYR A 92 16.15 -11.36 -1.41
C TYR A 92 17.58 -11.93 -1.27
N ASP A 93 18.24 -12.14 -2.39
CA ASP A 93 19.60 -12.64 -2.44
C ASP A 93 20.34 -12.05 -3.64
N PHE A 94 21.40 -11.32 -3.35
CA PHE A 94 22.35 -10.78 -4.34
C PHE A 94 23.71 -11.39 -4.03
N SER A 95 23.88 -12.65 -4.36
CA SER A 95 24.95 -13.54 -3.86
C SER A 95 26.38 -13.12 -4.20
N ASP A 96 26.58 -12.26 -5.21
CA ASP A 96 27.93 -11.80 -5.58
C ASP A 96 28.33 -10.50 -4.88
N VAL A 97 27.42 -9.91 -4.10
CA VAL A 97 27.68 -8.67 -3.35
C VAL A 97 27.73 -9.00 -1.87
N GLY A 98 28.84 -9.56 -1.43
CA GLY A 98 29.22 -9.85 -0.04
C GLY A 98 28.05 -9.99 0.94
N ASP A 99 27.37 -11.13 0.94
CA ASP A 99 26.27 -11.47 1.88
C ASP A 99 25.05 -10.52 1.86
N TYR A 100 24.84 -9.74 0.78
CA TYR A 100 23.67 -8.89 0.65
C TYR A 100 22.43 -9.73 0.34
N LYS A 101 21.96 -10.41 1.37
CA LYS A 101 20.77 -11.27 1.36
C LYS A 101 20.05 -11.18 2.69
N GLY A 102 18.76 -11.45 2.69
CA GLY A 102 18.00 -11.45 3.93
C GLY A 102 16.51 -11.53 3.73
N PHE A 103 15.82 -11.37 4.85
CA PHE A 103 14.38 -11.28 4.87
C PHE A 103 13.92 -9.86 4.57
N VAL A 104 12.79 -9.77 3.89
CA VAL A 104 12.00 -8.54 3.73
C VAL A 104 10.76 -8.66 4.60
N ALA A 105 10.49 -7.63 5.38
CA ALA A 105 9.26 -7.50 6.15
C ALA A 105 8.77 -6.06 6.02
N ILE A 106 7.74 -5.84 5.22
CA ILE A 106 7.23 -4.51 4.90
C ILE A 106 5.71 -4.43 5.10
N ALA A 107 5.25 -3.27 5.52
CA ALA A 107 3.85 -2.89 5.40
C ALA A 107 3.64 -2.22 4.04
N THR A 108 2.52 -2.50 3.40
CA THR A 108 2.18 -1.97 2.09
C THR A 108 0.85 -1.22 2.12
N LEU A 109 0.79 -0.19 1.29
CA LEU A 109 -0.44 0.52 0.95
C LEU A 109 -0.63 0.39 -0.56
N ASN A 110 -1.84 0.04 -0.97
CA ASN A 110 -2.18 -0.05 -2.38
C ASN A 110 -3.46 0.73 -2.68
N THR A 111 -3.53 1.32 -3.87
CA THR A 111 -4.69 2.07 -4.34
C THR A 111 -4.94 1.77 -5.81
N ALA A 112 -6.21 1.51 -6.14
CA ALA A 112 -6.60 1.34 -7.53
C ALA A 112 -6.57 2.71 -8.24
N LEU A 113 -5.92 2.76 -9.38
CA LEU A 113 -5.83 3.95 -10.24
C LEU A 113 -6.79 3.88 -11.40
N ILE A 114 -6.94 2.69 -11.99
CA ILE A 114 -7.81 2.43 -13.14
C ILE A 114 -8.47 1.07 -12.91
N GLU A 115 -9.79 1.05 -12.99
CA GLU A 115 -10.57 -0.17 -12.90
C GLU A 115 -11.22 -0.47 -14.25
N THR A 116 -11.22 -1.73 -14.63
CA THR A 116 -11.84 -2.25 -15.84
C THR A 116 -12.67 -3.49 -15.52
N ALA A 117 -13.49 -3.93 -16.47
CA ALA A 117 -14.27 -5.16 -16.29
C ALA A 117 -13.40 -6.42 -16.12
N GLN A 118 -12.15 -6.40 -16.54
CA GLN A 118 -11.22 -7.54 -16.49
C GLN A 118 -10.23 -7.45 -15.34
N GLY A 119 -10.04 -6.27 -14.74
CA GLY A 119 -9.07 -6.09 -13.67
C GLY A 119 -8.80 -4.63 -13.35
N ALA A 120 -7.82 -4.39 -12.51
CA ALA A 120 -7.45 -3.05 -12.09
C ALA A 120 -5.94 -2.82 -12.16
N VAL A 121 -5.54 -1.62 -12.55
CA VAL A 121 -4.18 -1.12 -12.38
C VAL A 121 -4.12 -0.39 -11.05
N SER A 122 -3.19 -0.77 -10.21
CA SER A 122 -3.03 -0.19 -8.88
C SER A 122 -1.59 0.31 -8.68
N ALA A 123 -1.44 1.37 -7.90
CA ALA A 123 -0.16 1.75 -7.32
C ALA A 123 0.02 1.08 -5.97
N GLU A 124 1.26 0.74 -5.65
CA GLU A 124 1.67 0.19 -4.37
C GLU A 124 2.86 0.95 -3.82
N VAL A 125 2.84 1.25 -2.54
CA VAL A 125 3.98 1.78 -1.79
C VAL A 125 4.11 1.02 -0.48
N GLY A 126 5.32 0.90 0.03
CA GLY A 126 5.55 0.18 1.27
C GLY A 126 6.85 0.57 1.94
N GLY A 127 6.99 0.16 3.19
CA GLY A 127 8.21 0.39 3.96
C GLY A 127 8.36 -0.59 5.10
N GLY A 128 9.58 -0.82 5.50
CA GLY A 128 9.91 -1.73 6.58
C GLY A 128 11.37 -2.18 6.54
N TYR A 129 11.59 -3.43 6.86
CA TYR A 129 12.93 -4.01 6.98
C TYR A 129 13.32 -4.83 5.77
N TYR A 130 14.54 -4.63 5.34
CA TYR A 130 15.25 -5.42 4.33
C TYR A 130 16.51 -5.98 4.99
N GLY A 131 16.41 -7.16 5.57
CA GLY A 131 17.50 -7.76 6.36
C GLY A 131 17.80 -6.95 7.61
N THR A 132 18.91 -6.22 7.60
CA THR A 132 19.35 -5.34 8.71
C THR A 132 19.08 -3.86 8.44
N SER A 133 18.58 -3.51 7.24
CA SER A 133 18.39 -2.13 6.82
C SER A 133 16.90 -1.78 6.77
N MET A 134 16.59 -0.52 7.04
CA MET A 134 15.30 0.05 6.72
C MET A 134 15.24 0.34 5.22
N GLY A 135 14.06 0.22 4.65
CA GLY A 135 13.87 0.49 3.24
C GLY A 135 12.42 0.70 2.86
N GLY A 136 12.19 0.85 1.59
CA GLY A 136 10.86 1.02 1.05
C GLY A 136 10.73 0.45 -0.36
N THR A 137 9.50 0.40 -0.81
CA THR A 137 9.12 -0.03 -2.14
C THR A 137 8.06 0.90 -2.73
N ALA A 138 8.09 1.04 -4.04
CA ALA A 138 7.05 1.71 -4.80
C ALA A 138 6.89 1.04 -6.16
N GLY A 139 5.67 0.82 -6.59
CA GLY A 139 5.44 0.12 -7.85
C GLY A 139 4.01 0.19 -8.35
N ALA A 140 3.77 -0.58 -9.40
CA ALA A 140 2.48 -0.76 -10.01
C ALA A 140 2.16 -2.25 -10.18
N THR A 141 0.90 -2.57 -10.04
CA THR A 141 0.36 -3.91 -10.24
C THR A 141 -0.82 -3.87 -11.20
N PHE A 142 -1.03 -4.94 -11.91
CA PHE A 142 -2.26 -5.17 -12.66
C PHE A 142 -2.96 -6.40 -12.10
N SER A 143 -4.13 -6.24 -11.50
CA SER A 143 -4.89 -7.36 -10.95
C SER A 143 -5.82 -7.95 -12.00
N TYR A 144 -5.81 -9.27 -12.14
CA TYR A 144 -6.71 -10.02 -13.01
C TYR A 144 -7.34 -11.18 -12.22
N ALA A 145 -8.65 -11.11 -12.02
CA ALA A 145 -9.40 -12.19 -11.38
C ALA A 145 -9.66 -13.32 -12.38
N ILE A 146 -9.26 -14.55 -12.04
CA ILE A 146 -9.53 -15.71 -12.89
C ILE A 146 -11.00 -16.09 -12.73
N PRO A 147 -11.79 -16.16 -13.82
CA PRO A 147 -13.19 -16.51 -13.72
C PRO A 147 -13.40 -17.87 -13.04
N ASN A 148 -14.37 -17.94 -12.13
CA ASN A 148 -14.77 -19.15 -11.38
C ASN A 148 -13.70 -19.77 -10.44
N ILE A 149 -12.60 -19.04 -10.19
CA ILE A 149 -11.55 -19.47 -9.26
C ILE A 149 -11.25 -18.30 -8.32
N PRO A 150 -11.16 -18.50 -6.99
CA PRO A 150 -10.89 -17.42 -6.04
C PRO A 150 -9.39 -17.03 -6.03
N ILE A 151 -8.80 -16.94 -7.21
CA ILE A 151 -7.39 -16.56 -7.40
C ILE A 151 -7.34 -15.30 -8.24
N VAL A 152 -6.55 -14.36 -7.78
CA VAL A 152 -6.21 -13.13 -8.50
C VAL A 152 -4.74 -13.15 -8.85
N LEU A 153 -4.45 -13.04 -10.13
CA LEU A 153 -3.10 -12.84 -10.65
C LEU A 153 -2.78 -11.35 -10.62
N LYS A 154 -1.61 -10.98 -10.09
CA LYS A 154 -1.16 -9.59 -10.08
C LYS A 154 0.29 -9.51 -10.58
N PRO A 155 0.54 -9.45 -11.90
CA PRO A 155 1.85 -9.04 -12.39
C PRO A 155 2.19 -7.65 -11.84
N HIS A 156 3.45 -7.49 -11.44
CA HIS A 156 3.93 -6.25 -10.83
C HIS A 156 5.30 -5.85 -11.34
N VAL A 157 5.54 -4.55 -11.29
CA VAL A 157 6.87 -3.95 -11.40
C VAL A 157 7.02 -2.98 -10.25
N ARG A 158 8.09 -3.14 -9.47
CA ARG A 158 8.34 -2.27 -8.33
C ARG A 158 9.81 -1.96 -8.12
N ALA A 159 10.10 -0.74 -7.74
CA ALA A 159 11.39 -0.29 -7.26
C ALA A 159 11.47 -0.54 -5.75
N ASN A 160 12.59 -1.08 -5.30
CA ASN A 160 12.92 -1.25 -3.90
C ASN A 160 14.17 -0.44 -3.60
N PHE A 161 14.27 0.09 -2.40
CA PHE A 161 15.45 0.81 -1.95
C PHE A 161 15.72 0.50 -0.49
N THR A 162 16.98 0.49 -0.11
CA THR A 162 17.41 0.36 1.28
C THR A 162 18.29 1.54 1.66
N LEU A 163 18.13 1.96 2.90
CA LEU A 163 18.98 2.97 3.50
C LEU A 163 20.29 2.31 3.96
N ASP A 164 21.37 3.09 4.00
CA ASP A 164 22.63 2.62 4.57
C ASP A 164 22.45 2.29 6.05
N SER A 165 22.72 1.05 6.43
CA SER A 165 22.57 0.59 7.82
C SER A 165 23.81 0.87 8.70
N GLY A 166 24.75 1.65 8.20
CA GLY A 166 25.91 2.09 9.01
C GLY A 166 26.91 1.01 9.37
N GLY A 167 27.13 0.02 8.48
CA GLY A 167 28.36 -0.75 8.58
C GLY A 167 28.28 -2.28 8.61
N THR A 168 27.11 -2.89 8.44
CA THR A 168 27.04 -4.35 8.43
C THR A 168 27.29 -4.95 7.03
N ASN A 169 26.99 -4.19 6.00
CA ASN A 169 27.13 -4.67 4.63
C ASN A 169 27.84 -3.62 3.77
N ASN A 170 28.97 -3.29 3.83
CA ASN A 170 29.80 -2.34 3.03
C ASN A 170 29.27 -1.85 1.65
N VAL A 171 28.00 -1.99 1.40
CA VAL A 171 27.31 -1.75 0.13
C VAL A 171 26.63 -0.36 0.10
N GLY A 172 26.39 0.26 1.27
CA GLY A 172 25.71 1.54 1.38
C GLY A 172 24.21 1.43 1.00
N SER A 173 23.62 2.55 0.65
CA SER A 173 22.25 2.58 0.14
C SER A 173 22.16 1.90 -1.22
N THR A 174 21.18 1.02 -1.38
CA THR A 174 20.98 0.26 -2.61
C THR A 174 19.57 0.42 -3.16
N ALA A 175 19.41 0.19 -4.45
CA ALA A 175 18.12 0.16 -5.10
C ALA A 175 18.09 -0.90 -6.21
N TRP A 176 16.93 -1.52 -6.40
CA TRP A 176 16.71 -2.45 -7.52
C TRP A 176 15.25 -2.42 -7.95
N ILE A 177 15.00 -2.84 -9.19
CA ILE A 177 13.65 -2.97 -9.73
C ILE A 177 13.35 -4.46 -9.90
N ASN A 178 12.26 -4.92 -9.34
CA ASN A 178 11.70 -6.25 -9.55
C ASN A 178 10.58 -6.21 -10.58
N ALA A 179 10.55 -7.21 -11.45
CA ALA A 179 9.36 -7.61 -12.18
C ALA A 179 8.93 -9.00 -11.67
N GLY A 180 7.63 -9.19 -11.46
CA GLY A 180 7.16 -10.42 -10.85
C GLY A 180 5.66 -10.62 -10.91
N LEU A 181 5.19 -11.58 -10.13
CA LEU A 181 3.81 -12.01 -10.06
C LEU A 181 3.40 -12.25 -8.60
N TYR A 182 2.25 -11.73 -8.21
CA TYR A 182 1.52 -12.16 -7.02
C TYR A 182 0.42 -13.14 -7.43
N LEU A 183 0.26 -14.19 -6.65
CA LEU A 183 -0.85 -15.14 -6.69
C LEU A 183 -1.65 -14.96 -5.41
N ASN A 184 -2.73 -14.23 -5.45
CA ASN A 184 -3.56 -13.96 -4.29
C ASN A 184 -4.78 -14.87 -4.27
N TYR A 185 -5.07 -15.45 -3.11
CA TYR A 185 -6.27 -16.21 -2.82
C TYR A 185 -7.12 -15.44 -1.82
N ASP A 186 -8.42 -15.32 -2.11
CA ASP A 186 -9.39 -14.75 -1.17
C ASP A 186 -9.71 -15.76 -0.09
N ILE A 187 -9.22 -15.51 1.12
CA ILE A 187 -9.46 -16.38 2.28
C ILE A 187 -10.66 -15.94 3.12
N SER A 188 -11.30 -14.83 2.79
CA SER A 188 -12.48 -14.33 3.52
C SER A 188 -13.66 -15.32 3.45
N THR A 189 -13.67 -16.20 2.46
CA THR A 189 -14.68 -17.25 2.31
C THR A 189 -14.45 -18.47 3.20
N LEU A 190 -13.33 -18.53 3.92
CA LEU A 190 -12.99 -19.65 4.81
C LEU A 190 -13.42 -19.40 6.26
N PHE A 191 -13.88 -18.19 6.57
CA PHE A 191 -14.36 -17.73 7.88
C PHE A 191 -15.80 -17.15 7.76
#